data_343f7ca11126347824b91d1fe54f262d
#
_entry.id   343f7ca11126347824b91d1fe54f262d
#
_cell.length_a   1.000
_cell.length_b   1.000
_cell.length_c   1.000
_cell.angle_alpha   90.00
_cell.angle_beta   90.00
_cell.angle_gamma   90.00
#
_symmetry.space_group_name_H-M   'P 1'
#
loop_
_entity.id
_entity.type
_entity.pdbx_description
1 polymer ?
#
loop_
_entity_poly.entity_id
_entity_poly.type
_entity_poly.pdbx_seq_one_letter_code
_entity_poly.pdbx_strand_id
1 'polypeptide(L)'
;MKVKEQHLWFLGFTAVFAALAGFVFWGTWSLDVAPVMPDDMIVHPMAYADCWAKSLRKFLSSGKFIPSDILWDGLLFSPYFCQELKYAFSLYCAGLGLAYFLRGRGLSPLASCGAGLLLAFCGYWASLFSAGHGGWFVWMTYGVFAFGLSDRAVRKGKLRHWLLLGACTAWGSFYQADLWLLFTVLTGLYFVWCCVRERKFPWKGTLLAAAVFFAIGAPSFRSALVNDLAGRDRQIASGETLSAASAKDEAEKRWIFVTNWSLPPAESAEFVIPRLNGDTSCPMTLSLGARYGTGVKPYTGALGRPKDAPAGNYRQHSLYVGFVTCLLALVGIAFVFVNATSSPRLKKVDFDLGSDAARRRIYDVTFFAVAAILCYLFSLGRYCEPVYRLVYALPFGDYLRAPVKWHHLTEFCLCALAGYGIEGLLNLAWLKGRRGGLLAVGALVLFGAFDLARTDRLYCAPVDLRRVRQTDSDMQMSVLRREDFANPQVAEMVKRGAVVSLANYLGNPDLYLVEVLTPRKPAKEPLPPWSAAAWLGCLSLLGSAVVVVSVAVAAVGPRCAQACSR
;
A
#
# COMPACT_ATOMS: atom_id res chain seq x y z
N MET A 1 12.75 -19.38 22.70
CA MET A 1 12.14 -20.06 21.55
C MET A 1 13.25 -20.58 20.65
N LYS A 2 13.30 -21.88 20.44
CA LYS A 2 14.37 -22.52 19.66
C LYS A 2 14.28 -22.08 18.20
N VAL A 3 15.42 -21.92 17.53
CA VAL A 3 15.55 -21.51 16.12
C VAL A 3 14.59 -22.28 15.19
N LYS A 4 14.40 -23.57 15.45
CA LYS A 4 13.45 -24.43 14.69
C LYS A 4 11.99 -23.94 14.72
N GLU A 5 11.52 -23.44 15.87
CA GLU A 5 10.14 -22.98 16.02
C GLU A 5 9.89 -21.66 15.27
N GLN A 6 10.90 -20.77 15.22
CA GLN A 6 10.79 -19.53 14.44
C GLN A 6 10.72 -19.81 12.93
N HIS A 7 11.45 -20.78 12.42
CA HIS A 7 11.39 -21.19 11.01
C HIS A 7 10.03 -21.78 10.65
N LEU A 8 9.43 -22.60 11.53
CA LEU A 8 8.12 -23.18 11.28
C LEU A 8 7.02 -22.12 11.13
N TRP A 9 7.02 -21.09 11.98
CA TRP A 9 6.04 -20.01 11.86
C TRP A 9 6.24 -19.16 10.61
N PHE A 10 7.48 -18.90 10.23
CA PHE A 10 7.78 -18.20 8.98
C PHE A 10 7.31 -19.02 7.77
N LEU A 11 7.59 -20.31 7.74
CA LEU A 11 7.12 -21.20 6.67
C LEU A 11 5.58 -21.29 6.64
N GLY A 12 4.93 -21.38 7.79
CA GLY A 12 3.47 -21.37 7.91
C GLY A 12 2.87 -20.08 7.38
N PHE A 13 3.41 -18.91 7.76
CA PHE A 13 3.01 -17.62 7.23
C PHE A 13 3.13 -17.58 5.70
N THR A 14 4.28 -17.99 5.18
CA THR A 14 4.58 -18.00 3.74
C THR A 14 3.62 -18.93 2.99
N ALA A 15 3.35 -20.12 3.51
CA ALA A 15 2.44 -21.08 2.89
C ALA A 15 0.99 -20.56 2.84
N VAL A 16 0.50 -20.00 3.95
CA VAL A 16 -0.86 -19.41 4.00
C VAL A 16 -0.96 -18.21 3.07
N PHE A 17 0.04 -17.31 3.10
CA PHE A 17 0.07 -16.18 2.18
C PHE A 17 0.05 -16.64 0.72
N ALA A 18 0.89 -17.60 0.35
CA ALA A 18 0.96 -18.11 -1.02
C ALA A 18 -0.36 -18.74 -1.46
N ALA A 19 -1.05 -19.48 -0.58
CA ALA A 19 -2.36 -20.05 -0.87
C ALA A 19 -3.43 -18.97 -1.11
N LEU A 20 -3.46 -17.94 -0.25
CA LEU A 20 -4.42 -16.83 -0.39
C LEU A 20 -4.10 -15.95 -1.61
N ALA A 21 -2.83 -15.64 -1.86
CA ALA A 21 -2.42 -14.91 -3.05
C ALA A 21 -2.74 -15.70 -4.33
N GLY A 22 -2.49 -17.02 -4.34
CA GLY A 22 -2.89 -17.91 -5.40
C GLY A 22 -4.40 -17.88 -5.64
N PHE A 23 -5.20 -17.79 -4.59
CA PHE A 23 -6.65 -17.64 -4.69
C PHE A 23 -7.07 -16.27 -5.24
N VAL A 24 -6.46 -15.17 -4.79
CA VAL A 24 -6.78 -13.80 -5.25
C VAL A 24 -6.49 -13.65 -6.74
N PHE A 25 -5.30 -14.05 -7.17
CA PHE A 25 -4.84 -13.92 -8.56
C PHE A 25 -5.18 -15.13 -9.43
N TRP A 26 -6.06 -16.04 -8.96
CA TRP A 26 -6.46 -17.20 -9.74
C TRP A 26 -7.15 -16.79 -11.04
N GLY A 27 -6.60 -17.22 -12.16
CA GLY A 27 -7.09 -16.89 -13.50
C GLY A 27 -6.39 -15.69 -14.16
N THR A 28 -5.60 -14.90 -13.42
CA THR A 28 -4.77 -13.83 -13.98
C THR A 28 -3.30 -14.25 -14.16
N TRP A 29 -2.87 -15.32 -13.52
CA TRP A 29 -1.51 -15.88 -13.67
C TRP A 29 -1.34 -16.57 -15.03
N SER A 30 -1.36 -15.78 -16.06
CA SER A 30 -1.25 -16.20 -17.44
C SER A 30 -0.46 -15.18 -18.23
N LEU A 31 0.13 -15.64 -19.33
CA LEU A 31 0.87 -14.77 -20.27
C LEU A 31 -0.06 -13.82 -21.04
N ASP A 32 -1.34 -14.16 -21.14
CA ASP A 32 -2.32 -13.51 -22.00
C ASP A 32 -3.49 -12.88 -21.24
N VAL A 33 -3.38 -12.80 -19.92
CA VAL A 33 -4.44 -12.28 -19.06
C VAL A 33 -3.85 -11.29 -18.06
N ALA A 34 -4.54 -10.19 -17.80
CA ALA A 34 -4.22 -9.24 -16.73
C ALA A 34 -5.49 -8.81 -16.00
N PRO A 35 -5.43 -8.49 -14.72
CA PRO A 35 -6.51 -7.79 -14.05
C PRO A 35 -6.47 -6.33 -14.47
N VAL A 36 -7.53 -5.85 -15.11
CA VAL A 36 -7.64 -4.47 -15.58
C VAL A 36 -8.96 -3.89 -15.11
N MET A 37 -8.91 -2.76 -14.45
CA MET A 37 -10.08 -1.93 -14.14
C MET A 37 -10.10 -0.68 -15.02
N PRO A 38 -11.28 -0.11 -15.29
CA PRO A 38 -11.38 1.16 -16.00
C PRO A 38 -10.69 2.23 -15.20
N ASP A 39 -9.63 2.81 -15.72
CA ASP A 39 -8.99 4.04 -15.29
C ASP A 39 -7.59 4.25 -15.89
N ASP A 40 -6.58 4.46 -15.05
CA ASP A 40 -5.23 4.85 -15.42
C ASP A 40 -4.38 3.68 -15.96
N MET A 41 -4.86 2.45 -15.84
CA MET A 41 -4.09 1.31 -16.32
C MET A 41 -4.08 1.25 -17.84
N ILE A 42 -2.90 1.48 -18.40
CA ILE A 42 -2.60 1.25 -19.81
C ILE A 42 -1.86 -0.07 -19.93
N VAL A 43 -2.44 -1.01 -20.66
CA VAL A 43 -1.82 -2.28 -20.96
C VAL A 43 -0.97 -2.15 -22.22
N HIS A 44 0.33 -2.33 -22.06
CA HIS A 44 1.29 -2.28 -23.15
C HIS A 44 1.70 -3.70 -23.56
N PRO A 45 1.67 -4.07 -24.84
CA PRO A 45 2.22 -5.33 -25.33
C PRO A 45 3.76 -5.28 -25.33
N MET A 46 4.37 -5.34 -24.15
CA MET A 46 5.81 -5.14 -23.98
C MET A 46 6.60 -6.45 -24.18
N ALA A 47 7.68 -6.38 -24.95
CA ALA A 47 8.71 -7.40 -24.97
C ALA A 47 9.75 -7.15 -23.84
N TYR A 48 10.52 -8.19 -23.46
CA TYR A 48 11.58 -8.05 -22.44
C TYR A 48 12.58 -6.93 -22.75
N ALA A 49 12.97 -6.79 -24.03
CA ALA A 49 13.89 -5.74 -24.46
C ALA A 49 13.34 -4.33 -24.17
N ASP A 50 12.03 -4.16 -24.27
CA ASP A 50 11.37 -2.87 -23.98
C ASP A 50 11.36 -2.57 -22.50
N CYS A 51 11.18 -3.58 -21.62
CA CYS A 51 11.26 -3.41 -20.17
C CYS A 51 12.64 -2.94 -19.76
N TRP A 52 13.70 -3.57 -20.28
CA TRP A 52 15.07 -3.17 -20.03
C TRP A 52 15.37 -1.76 -20.55
N ALA A 53 14.96 -1.45 -21.77
CA ALA A 53 15.14 -0.13 -22.36
C ALA A 53 14.40 0.95 -21.54
N LYS A 54 13.18 0.66 -21.09
CA LYS A 54 12.39 1.56 -20.23
C LYS A 54 13.07 1.79 -18.88
N SER A 55 13.54 0.73 -18.23
CA SER A 55 14.24 0.83 -16.94
C SER A 55 15.56 1.59 -17.09
N LEU A 56 16.32 1.34 -18.16
CA LEU A 56 17.56 2.06 -18.44
C LEU A 56 17.30 3.54 -18.76
N ARG A 57 16.29 3.88 -19.58
CA ARG A 57 15.88 5.27 -19.82
C ARG A 57 15.51 5.98 -18.52
N LYS A 58 14.73 5.33 -17.65
CA LYS A 58 14.35 5.86 -16.34
C LYS A 58 15.57 6.12 -15.48
N PHE A 59 16.53 5.19 -15.46
CA PHE A 59 17.79 5.38 -14.74
C PHE A 59 18.60 6.57 -15.30
N LEU A 60 18.79 6.62 -16.60
CA LEU A 60 19.58 7.68 -17.24
C LEU A 60 18.94 9.08 -17.07
N SER A 61 17.61 9.17 -17.11
CA SER A 61 16.89 10.45 -17.01
C SER A 61 16.66 10.90 -15.55
N SER A 62 16.39 10.00 -14.63
CA SER A 62 15.99 10.34 -13.26
C SER A 62 16.93 9.81 -12.18
N GLY A 63 17.88 8.95 -12.51
CA GLY A 63 18.74 8.23 -11.56
C GLY A 63 18.01 7.19 -10.71
N LYS A 64 16.70 7.02 -10.92
CA LYS A 64 15.91 6.05 -10.15
C LYS A 64 16.18 4.64 -10.65
N PHE A 65 16.73 3.83 -9.77
CA PHE A 65 16.95 2.42 -9.99
C PHE A 65 16.27 1.63 -8.89
N ILE A 66 15.33 0.80 -9.27
CA ILE A 66 14.59 -0.03 -8.33
C ILE A 66 15.08 -1.47 -8.53
N PRO A 67 15.87 -2.04 -7.60
CA PRO A 67 16.46 -3.37 -7.76
C PRO A 67 15.41 -4.46 -8.01
N SER A 68 14.23 -4.33 -7.38
CA SER A 68 13.12 -5.24 -7.60
C SER A 68 12.56 -5.15 -9.03
N ASP A 69 12.57 -4.00 -9.68
CA ASP A 69 12.04 -3.87 -11.04
C ASP A 69 12.89 -4.67 -12.03
N ILE A 70 14.21 -4.67 -11.86
CA ILE A 70 15.10 -5.48 -12.71
C ILE A 70 14.88 -6.97 -12.51
N LEU A 71 14.70 -7.42 -11.28
CA LEU A 71 14.41 -8.82 -11.00
C LEU A 71 13.10 -9.26 -11.65
N TRP A 72 12.08 -8.41 -11.58
CA TRP A 72 10.74 -8.76 -12.05
C TRP A 72 10.53 -8.43 -13.53
N ASP A 73 11.06 -7.32 -14.03
CA ASP A 73 10.94 -6.90 -15.41
C ASP A 73 11.93 -7.63 -16.35
N GLY A 74 12.96 -8.27 -15.78
CA GLY A 74 14.08 -8.83 -16.55
C GLY A 74 14.27 -10.34 -16.51
N LEU A 75 13.63 -11.07 -15.60
CA LEU A 75 13.91 -12.48 -15.37
C LEU A 75 12.74 -13.40 -15.76
N LEU A 76 12.76 -13.96 -16.96
CA LEU A 76 12.15 -15.26 -17.31
C LEU A 76 10.66 -15.38 -17.58
N PHE A 77 9.80 -14.38 -17.28
CA PHE A 77 8.34 -14.49 -17.45
C PHE A 77 7.76 -13.34 -18.26
N SER A 78 6.49 -13.45 -18.66
CA SER A 78 5.82 -12.32 -19.32
C SER A 78 5.82 -11.08 -18.43
N PRO A 79 5.92 -9.86 -19.00
CA PRO A 79 5.87 -8.62 -18.24
C PRO A 79 4.66 -8.52 -17.29
N TYR A 80 3.51 -9.05 -17.69
CA TYR A 80 2.28 -9.05 -16.85
C TYR A 80 2.40 -9.98 -15.66
N PHE A 81 2.86 -11.21 -15.87
CA PHE A 81 3.09 -12.16 -14.80
C PHE A 81 4.14 -11.64 -13.80
N CYS A 82 5.20 -10.99 -14.29
CA CYS A 82 6.19 -10.36 -13.43
C CYS A 82 5.61 -9.23 -12.59
N GLN A 83 4.70 -8.43 -13.14
CA GLN A 83 4.02 -7.38 -12.38
C GLN A 83 3.15 -7.97 -11.26
N GLU A 84 2.37 -9.01 -11.54
CA GLU A 84 1.56 -9.68 -10.53
C GLU A 84 2.41 -10.27 -9.40
N LEU A 85 3.52 -10.94 -9.75
CA LEU A 85 4.47 -11.44 -8.75
C LEU A 85 5.09 -10.32 -7.93
N LYS A 86 5.43 -9.20 -8.54
CA LYS A 86 5.95 -8.01 -7.86
C LYS A 86 4.95 -7.48 -6.84
N TYR A 87 3.69 -7.41 -7.22
CA TYR A 87 2.63 -6.94 -6.33
C TYR A 87 2.35 -7.93 -5.20
N ALA A 88 2.20 -9.20 -5.51
CA ALA A 88 2.07 -10.25 -4.50
C ALA A 88 3.27 -10.26 -3.53
N PHE A 89 4.49 -10.08 -4.05
CA PHE A 89 5.70 -9.97 -3.23
C PHE A 89 5.69 -8.72 -2.33
N SER A 90 5.17 -7.59 -2.83
CA SER A 90 5.07 -6.36 -2.03
C SER A 90 4.08 -6.53 -0.87
N LEU A 91 2.94 -7.19 -1.11
CA LEU A 91 1.96 -7.53 -0.07
C LEU A 91 2.55 -8.53 0.95
N TYR A 92 3.29 -9.53 0.46
CA TYR A 92 4.02 -10.45 1.33
C TYR A 92 5.00 -9.73 2.24
N CYS A 93 5.79 -8.82 1.69
CA CYS A 93 6.76 -8.02 2.45
C CYS A 93 6.07 -7.09 3.45
N ALA A 94 4.92 -6.49 3.09
CA ALA A 94 4.13 -5.68 4.00
C ALA A 94 3.66 -6.49 5.21
N GLY A 95 3.06 -7.65 4.97
CA GLY A 95 2.62 -8.56 6.04
C GLY A 95 3.79 -9.06 6.90
N LEU A 96 4.89 -9.46 6.25
CA LEU A 96 6.10 -9.91 6.94
C LEU A 96 6.74 -8.77 7.75
N GLY A 97 6.73 -7.54 7.25
CA GLY A 97 7.23 -6.35 7.93
C GLY A 97 6.46 -6.06 9.22
N LEU A 98 5.12 -6.14 9.17
CA LEU A 98 4.27 -6.01 10.35
C LEU A 98 4.50 -7.15 11.34
N ALA A 99 4.56 -8.40 10.86
CA ALA A 99 4.88 -9.56 11.72
C ALA A 99 6.25 -9.40 12.38
N TYR A 100 7.26 -8.95 11.63
CA TYR A 100 8.60 -8.65 12.16
C TYR A 100 8.56 -7.58 13.25
N PHE A 101 7.79 -6.51 13.06
CA PHE A 101 7.59 -5.47 14.06
C PHE A 101 6.98 -6.06 15.34
N LEU A 102 5.81 -6.70 15.25
CA LEU A 102 5.05 -7.24 16.38
C LEU A 102 5.84 -8.34 17.13
N ARG A 103 6.57 -9.19 16.40
CA ARG A 103 7.54 -10.14 17.02
C ARG A 103 8.62 -9.41 17.82
N GLY A 104 9.09 -8.28 17.30
CA GLY A 104 10.03 -7.40 18.01
C GLY A 104 9.46 -6.83 19.30
N ARG A 105 8.14 -6.71 19.38
CA ARG A 105 7.38 -6.26 20.58
C ARG A 105 7.03 -7.39 21.55
N GLY A 106 7.39 -8.63 21.22
CA GLY A 106 7.20 -9.79 22.09
C GLY A 106 5.82 -10.44 21.97
N LEU A 107 5.04 -10.14 20.91
CA LEU A 107 3.80 -10.85 20.66
C LEU A 107 4.09 -12.29 20.20
N SER A 108 3.12 -13.19 20.42
CA SER A 108 3.20 -14.58 19.98
C SER A 108 3.36 -14.68 18.45
N PRO A 109 3.88 -15.79 17.92
CA PRO A 109 3.96 -16.02 16.48
C PRO A 109 2.59 -15.89 15.79
N LEU A 110 1.54 -16.50 16.35
CA LEU A 110 0.20 -16.44 15.78
C LEU A 110 -0.33 -15.00 15.72
N ALA A 111 -0.18 -14.21 16.78
CA ALA A 111 -0.61 -12.82 16.81
C ALA A 111 0.14 -11.97 15.77
N SER A 112 1.44 -12.16 15.66
CA SER A 112 2.29 -11.40 14.74
C SER A 112 2.04 -11.77 13.28
N CYS A 113 2.03 -13.07 12.96
CA CYS A 113 1.78 -13.57 11.60
C CYS A 113 0.32 -13.32 11.18
N GLY A 114 -0.64 -13.48 12.12
CA GLY A 114 -2.05 -13.19 11.85
C GLY A 114 -2.29 -11.73 11.48
N ALA A 115 -1.74 -10.79 12.25
CA ALA A 115 -1.82 -9.37 11.91
C ALA A 115 -1.14 -9.06 10.56
N GLY A 116 -0.02 -9.72 10.25
CA GLY A 116 0.65 -9.61 8.97
C GLY A 116 -0.20 -10.10 7.81
N LEU A 117 -0.93 -11.22 7.95
CA LEU A 117 -1.85 -11.73 6.93
C LEU A 117 -3.03 -10.76 6.73
N LEU A 118 -3.60 -10.23 7.82
CA LEU A 118 -4.68 -9.24 7.72
C LEU A 118 -4.22 -7.98 6.97
N LEU A 119 -3.01 -7.48 7.22
CA LEU A 119 -2.46 -6.34 6.49
C LEU A 119 -2.24 -6.67 5.01
N ALA A 120 -1.68 -7.84 4.71
CA ALA A 120 -1.36 -8.23 3.34
C ALA A 120 -2.58 -8.32 2.43
N PHE A 121 -3.75 -8.67 2.98
CA PHE A 121 -5.01 -8.80 2.24
C PHE A 121 -6.03 -7.74 2.61
N CYS A 122 -5.65 -6.62 3.23
CA CYS A 122 -6.54 -5.49 3.45
C CYS A 122 -7.02 -4.95 2.11
N GLY A 123 -8.33 -4.83 1.92
CA GLY A 123 -9.01 -4.76 0.60
C GLY A 123 -8.68 -3.58 -0.32
N TYR A 124 -7.81 -2.67 0.12
CA TYR A 124 -7.42 -1.52 -0.67
C TYR A 124 -6.40 -1.87 -1.79
N TRP A 125 -5.53 -2.85 -1.55
CA TRP A 125 -4.34 -3.09 -2.36
C TRP A 125 -4.65 -3.72 -3.71
N ALA A 126 -5.48 -4.76 -3.71
CA ALA A 126 -5.83 -5.47 -4.94
C ALA A 126 -6.63 -4.59 -5.90
N SER A 127 -7.54 -3.75 -5.38
CA SER A 127 -8.30 -2.82 -6.20
C SER A 127 -7.41 -1.76 -6.84
N LEU A 128 -6.41 -1.26 -6.13
CA LEU A 128 -5.42 -0.34 -6.68
C LEU A 128 -4.54 -0.97 -7.75
N PHE A 129 -4.16 -2.23 -7.56
CA PHE A 129 -3.40 -2.97 -8.57
C PHE A 129 -4.17 -3.05 -9.89
N SER A 130 -5.42 -3.48 -9.85
CA SER A 130 -6.27 -3.62 -11.03
C SER A 130 -6.55 -2.28 -11.73
N ALA A 131 -6.57 -1.18 -10.98
CA ALA A 131 -6.71 0.18 -11.52
C ALA A 131 -5.40 0.77 -12.08
N GLY A 132 -4.27 0.05 -11.98
CA GLY A 132 -2.98 0.54 -12.45
C GLY A 132 -2.19 1.35 -11.43
N HIS A 133 -2.70 1.52 -10.23
CA HIS A 133 -2.04 2.26 -9.15
C HIS A 133 -1.11 1.40 -8.28
N GLY A 134 -0.50 0.38 -8.86
CA GLY A 134 0.41 -0.52 -8.14
C GLY A 134 1.55 0.18 -7.39
N GLY A 135 2.02 1.32 -7.90
CA GLY A 135 3.01 2.15 -7.21
C GLY A 135 2.59 2.60 -5.81
N TRP A 136 1.28 2.66 -5.53
CA TRP A 136 0.75 3.10 -4.25
C TRP A 136 1.05 2.16 -3.10
N PHE A 137 1.31 0.89 -3.34
CA PHE A 137 1.63 -0.08 -2.30
C PHE A 137 2.99 -0.77 -2.45
N VAL A 138 3.63 -0.69 -3.60
CA VAL A 138 4.94 -1.34 -3.80
C VAL A 138 6.01 -0.79 -2.85
N TRP A 139 5.91 0.48 -2.40
CA TRP A 139 6.78 1.04 -1.36
C TRP A 139 6.74 0.23 -0.05
N MET A 140 5.65 -0.51 0.22
CA MET A 140 5.49 -1.34 1.42
C MET A 140 6.49 -2.49 1.46
N THR A 141 7.07 -2.89 0.31
CA THR A 141 8.16 -3.87 0.25
C THR A 141 9.27 -3.55 1.25
N TYR A 142 9.51 -2.27 1.47
CA TYR A 142 10.56 -1.77 2.36
C TYR A 142 10.02 -0.96 3.53
N GLY A 143 9.00 -0.14 3.28
CA GLY A 143 8.52 0.87 4.22
C GLY A 143 8.03 0.27 5.55
N VAL A 144 7.29 -0.83 5.52
CA VAL A 144 6.77 -1.46 6.75
C VAL A 144 7.92 -2.03 7.61
N PHE A 145 9.01 -2.50 7.00
CA PHE A 145 10.20 -2.90 7.76
C PHE A 145 10.86 -1.72 8.47
N ALA A 146 10.87 -0.52 7.86
CA ALA A 146 11.42 0.68 8.49
C ALA A 146 10.75 0.98 9.83
N PHE A 147 9.44 0.75 9.95
CA PHE A 147 8.70 0.89 11.21
C PHE A 147 9.25 -0.03 12.32
N GLY A 148 9.40 -1.31 12.03
CA GLY A 148 9.99 -2.28 12.97
C GLY A 148 11.48 -2.05 13.26
N LEU A 149 12.21 -1.48 12.31
CA LEU A 149 13.63 -1.14 12.46
C LEU A 149 13.80 0.09 13.34
N SER A 150 12.89 1.09 13.29
CA SER A 150 12.94 2.27 14.15
C SER A 150 12.89 1.89 15.63
N ASP A 151 11.96 1.00 16.04
CA ASP A 151 11.90 0.47 17.40
C ASP A 151 13.19 -0.27 17.79
N ARG A 152 13.69 -1.14 16.91
CA ARG A 152 14.91 -1.92 17.21
C ARG A 152 16.17 -1.07 17.25
N ALA A 153 16.24 -0.04 16.40
CA ALA A 153 17.34 0.91 16.38
C ALA A 153 17.42 1.68 17.71
N VAL A 154 16.29 2.20 18.19
CA VAL A 154 16.24 2.90 19.48
C VAL A 154 16.56 1.95 20.64
N ARG A 155 15.93 0.75 20.71
CA ARG A 155 16.12 -0.17 21.84
C ARG A 155 17.50 -0.82 21.86
N LYS A 156 17.95 -1.36 20.73
CA LYS A 156 19.15 -2.20 20.66
C LYS A 156 20.43 -1.46 20.26
N GLY A 157 20.29 -0.30 19.58
CA GLY A 157 21.40 0.56 19.17
C GLY A 157 22.41 -0.08 18.20
N LYS A 158 22.10 -1.26 17.59
CA LYS A 158 23.06 -1.96 16.72
C LYS A 158 23.19 -1.23 15.39
N LEU A 159 24.40 -1.08 14.88
CA LEU A 159 24.76 -0.43 13.61
C LEU A 159 23.84 -0.88 12.45
N ARG A 160 23.65 -2.20 12.29
CA ARG A 160 22.80 -2.77 11.23
C ARG A 160 21.35 -2.28 11.25
N HIS A 161 20.79 -1.95 12.43
CA HIS A 161 19.41 -1.46 12.50
C HIS A 161 19.32 -0.01 11.96
N TRP A 162 20.34 0.80 12.20
CA TRP A 162 20.41 2.18 11.70
C TRP A 162 20.63 2.22 10.19
N LEU A 163 21.55 1.40 9.68
CA LEU A 163 21.81 1.26 8.25
C LEU A 163 20.54 0.81 7.50
N LEU A 164 19.89 -0.26 7.99
CA LEU A 164 18.67 -0.78 7.39
C LEU A 164 17.50 0.20 7.53
N LEU A 165 17.36 0.94 8.63
CA LEU A 165 16.34 1.96 8.80
C LEU A 165 16.45 3.02 7.71
N GLY A 166 17.64 3.58 7.51
CA GLY A 166 17.90 4.57 6.46
C GLY A 166 17.65 4.01 5.06
N ALA A 167 18.16 2.81 4.79
CA ALA A 167 18.02 2.18 3.47
C ALA A 167 16.57 1.79 3.14
N CYS A 168 15.84 1.14 4.04
CA CYS A 168 14.44 0.75 3.80
C CYS A 168 13.54 1.97 3.59
N THR A 169 13.77 3.05 4.36
CA THR A 169 13.05 4.30 4.16
C THR A 169 13.38 4.91 2.81
N ALA A 170 14.66 4.92 2.39
CA ALA A 170 15.07 5.46 1.10
C ALA A 170 14.54 4.64 -0.09
N TRP A 171 14.63 3.31 -0.04
CA TRP A 171 14.15 2.46 -1.14
C TRP A 171 12.63 2.61 -1.36
N GLY A 172 11.85 2.83 -0.31
CA GLY A 172 10.43 3.12 -0.43
C GLY A 172 10.15 4.40 -1.24
N SER A 173 11.06 5.40 -1.22
CA SER A 173 10.90 6.66 -1.92
C SER A 173 10.95 6.55 -3.46
N PHE A 174 11.43 5.43 -4.00
CA PHE A 174 11.52 5.23 -5.45
C PHE A 174 10.16 4.96 -6.12
N TYR A 175 9.13 4.68 -5.33
CA TYR A 175 7.76 4.40 -5.78
C TYR A 175 6.85 5.63 -5.68
N GLN A 176 5.65 5.48 -5.14
CA GLN A 176 4.68 6.58 -5.01
C GLN A 176 5.09 7.54 -3.89
N ALA A 177 5.57 8.71 -4.27
CA ALA A 177 6.22 9.65 -3.36
C ALA A 177 5.32 10.14 -2.22
N ASP A 178 4.04 10.42 -2.48
CA ASP A 178 3.13 10.96 -1.47
C ASP A 178 2.72 9.93 -0.41
N LEU A 179 2.36 8.70 -0.79
CA LEU A 179 2.05 7.64 0.18
C LEU A 179 3.27 7.22 1.00
N TRP A 180 4.42 7.09 0.33
CA TRP A 180 5.67 6.85 1.03
C TRP A 180 5.98 7.97 2.03
N LEU A 181 5.75 9.24 1.66
CA LEU A 181 5.95 10.39 2.54
C LEU A 181 5.06 10.31 3.78
N LEU A 182 3.75 10.06 3.59
CA LEU A 182 2.80 9.92 4.70
C LEU A 182 3.24 8.82 5.68
N PHE A 183 3.63 7.65 5.15
CA PHE A 183 4.08 6.54 5.99
C PHE A 183 5.45 6.82 6.64
N THR A 184 6.33 7.56 5.96
CA THR A 184 7.62 7.97 6.53
C THR A 184 7.41 8.95 7.69
N VAL A 185 6.46 9.88 7.56
CA VAL A 185 6.06 10.77 8.67
C VAL A 185 5.53 9.95 9.85
N LEU A 186 4.63 8.99 9.61
CA LEU A 186 4.12 8.10 10.66
C LEU A 186 5.27 7.32 11.32
N THR A 187 6.22 6.81 10.54
CA THR A 187 7.41 6.11 11.05
C THR A 187 8.29 7.03 11.89
N GLY A 188 8.47 8.27 11.45
CA GLY A 188 9.19 9.30 12.20
C GLY A 188 8.53 9.65 13.52
N LEU A 189 7.21 9.83 13.53
CA LEU A 189 6.43 10.05 14.76
C LEU A 189 6.56 8.87 15.72
N TYR A 190 6.49 7.65 15.20
CA TYR A 190 6.71 6.46 16.01
C TYR A 190 8.14 6.35 16.53
N PHE A 191 9.14 6.75 15.74
CA PHE A 191 10.53 6.81 16.18
C PHE A 191 10.67 7.78 17.37
N VAL A 192 10.10 8.98 17.28
CA VAL A 192 10.09 9.95 18.40
C VAL A 192 9.37 9.36 19.61
N TRP A 193 8.23 8.73 19.40
CA TRP A 193 7.49 8.02 20.43
C TRP A 193 8.32 6.94 21.12
N CYS A 194 9.12 6.17 20.36
CA CYS A 194 10.06 5.21 20.91
C CYS A 194 11.15 5.89 21.76
N CYS A 195 11.67 7.03 21.31
CA CYS A 195 12.67 7.78 22.07
C CYS A 195 12.12 8.29 23.40
N VAL A 196 10.89 8.81 23.42
CA VAL A 196 10.19 9.23 24.64
C VAL A 196 9.96 8.04 25.59
N ARG A 197 9.46 6.93 25.06
CA ARG A 197 9.21 5.71 25.82
C ARG A 197 10.48 5.13 26.46
N GLU A 198 11.57 5.09 25.72
CA GLU A 198 12.86 4.56 26.21
C GLU A 198 13.70 5.66 26.91
N ARG A 199 13.19 6.88 27.01
CA ARG A 199 13.84 8.05 27.65
C ARG A 199 15.26 8.30 27.14
N LYS A 200 15.50 8.12 25.83
CA LYS A 200 16.80 8.34 25.20
C LYS A 200 16.64 8.79 23.75
N PHE A 201 17.57 9.63 23.31
CA PHE A 201 17.68 10.04 21.91
C PHE A 201 19.04 9.62 21.35
N PRO A 202 19.11 8.57 20.53
CA PRO A 202 20.36 8.02 20.01
C PRO A 202 20.86 8.81 18.79
N TRP A 203 21.29 10.06 19.00
CA TRP A 203 21.60 11.03 17.93
C TRP A 203 22.63 10.52 16.89
N LYS A 204 23.70 9.79 17.30
CA LYS A 204 24.68 9.22 16.36
C LYS A 204 24.05 8.24 15.38
N GLY A 205 23.20 7.35 15.87
CA GLY A 205 22.49 6.42 15.03
C GLY A 205 21.46 7.10 14.13
N THR A 206 20.77 8.11 14.65
CA THR A 206 19.83 8.92 13.88
C THR A 206 20.52 9.64 12.73
N LEU A 207 21.66 10.27 12.97
CA LEU A 207 22.46 10.91 11.92
C LEU A 207 22.93 9.90 10.87
N LEU A 208 23.35 8.72 11.30
CA LEU A 208 23.74 7.65 10.36
C LEU A 208 22.57 7.21 9.49
N ALA A 209 21.39 6.95 10.08
CA ALA A 209 20.21 6.57 9.32
C ALA A 209 19.79 7.68 8.36
N ALA A 210 19.85 8.96 8.77
CA ALA A 210 19.58 10.10 7.91
C ALA A 210 20.60 10.20 6.76
N ALA A 211 21.90 10.03 7.02
CA ALA A 211 22.92 10.06 5.98
C ALA A 211 22.69 8.96 4.94
N VAL A 212 22.38 7.73 5.37
CA VAL A 212 22.04 6.62 4.47
C VAL A 212 20.76 6.91 3.68
N PHE A 213 19.75 7.45 4.34
CA PHE A 213 18.47 7.84 3.72
C PHE A 213 18.68 8.88 2.60
N PHE A 214 19.41 9.95 2.86
CA PHE A 214 19.68 10.97 1.85
C PHE A 214 20.61 10.48 0.73
N ALA A 215 21.64 9.70 1.06
CA ALA A 215 22.55 9.16 0.05
C ALA A 215 21.85 8.23 -0.94
N ILE A 216 21.03 7.31 -0.45
CA ILE A 216 20.28 6.35 -1.29
C ILE A 216 19.09 7.05 -1.96
N GLY A 217 18.35 7.89 -1.24
CA GLY A 217 17.14 8.56 -1.71
C GLY A 217 17.35 9.77 -2.62
N ALA A 218 18.60 10.25 -2.79
CA ALA A 218 18.92 11.45 -3.55
C ALA A 218 18.25 11.56 -4.93
N PRO A 219 18.18 10.49 -5.76
CA PRO A 219 17.48 10.55 -7.05
C PRO A 219 15.99 10.84 -6.91
N SER A 220 15.34 10.27 -5.87
CA SER A 220 13.91 10.48 -5.61
C SER A 220 13.64 11.90 -5.15
N PHE A 221 14.46 12.46 -4.26
CA PHE A 221 14.32 13.84 -3.80
C PHE A 221 14.50 14.83 -4.94
N ARG A 222 15.53 14.63 -5.78
CA ARG A 222 15.69 15.44 -6.97
C ARG A 222 14.48 15.37 -7.89
N SER A 223 13.98 14.15 -8.16
CA SER A 223 12.80 13.98 -9.00
C SER A 223 11.56 14.65 -8.40
N ALA A 224 11.33 14.52 -7.10
CA ALA A 224 10.21 15.16 -6.43
C ALA A 224 10.27 16.69 -6.58
N LEU A 225 11.42 17.30 -6.31
CA LEU A 225 11.59 18.75 -6.39
C LEU A 225 11.49 19.30 -7.81
N VAL A 226 12.09 18.61 -8.79
CA VAL A 226 12.18 19.12 -10.17
C VAL A 226 10.96 18.77 -11.00
N ASN A 227 10.39 17.56 -10.83
CA ASN A 227 9.35 17.07 -11.71
C ASN A 227 7.97 17.04 -11.04
N ASP A 228 7.88 16.50 -9.81
CA ASP A 228 6.59 16.20 -9.21
C ASP A 228 5.89 17.48 -8.73
N LEU A 229 6.61 18.39 -8.06
CA LEU A 229 6.05 19.67 -7.61
C LEU A 229 5.66 20.55 -8.80
N ALA A 230 6.59 20.74 -9.77
CA ALA A 230 6.30 21.51 -10.97
C ALA A 230 5.19 20.89 -11.85
N GLY A 231 5.06 19.54 -11.85
CA GLY A 231 3.96 18.84 -12.49
C GLY A 231 2.63 19.17 -11.85
N ARG A 232 2.56 19.17 -10.52
CA ARG A 232 1.33 19.49 -9.77
C ARG A 232 0.92 20.94 -9.94
N ASP A 233 1.86 21.88 -9.93
CA ASP A 233 1.53 23.28 -10.21
C ASP A 233 0.91 23.45 -11.59
N ARG A 234 1.40 22.73 -12.61
CA ARG A 234 0.78 22.72 -13.94
C ARG A 234 -0.60 22.11 -13.95
N GLN A 235 -0.83 21.02 -13.22
CA GLN A 235 -2.15 20.40 -13.09
C GLN A 235 -3.16 21.31 -12.39
N ILE A 236 -2.74 22.04 -11.37
CA ILE A 236 -3.59 23.05 -10.69
C ILE A 236 -3.93 24.18 -11.65
N ALA A 237 -2.92 24.72 -12.37
CA ALA A 237 -3.11 25.82 -13.30
C ALA A 237 -3.98 25.44 -14.52
N SER A 238 -3.87 24.19 -15.02
CA SER A 238 -4.66 23.72 -16.16
C SER A 238 -6.15 23.48 -15.86
N GLY A 239 -6.52 23.49 -14.58
CA GLY A 239 -7.90 23.22 -14.17
C GLY A 239 -8.38 21.81 -14.54
N GLU A 240 -7.46 20.85 -14.55
CA GLU A 240 -7.73 19.43 -14.95
C GLU A 240 -8.88 18.78 -14.19
N THR A 241 -9.26 19.34 -13.05
CA THR A 241 -10.51 19.00 -12.37
C THR A 241 -11.58 20.03 -12.72
N LEU A 242 -12.63 19.60 -13.39
CA LEU A 242 -13.77 20.47 -13.80
C LEU A 242 -14.37 21.27 -12.63
N SER A 243 -14.28 20.76 -11.40
CA SER A 243 -14.63 21.51 -10.20
C SER A 243 -13.72 22.72 -9.94
N ALA A 244 -12.50 22.73 -10.46
CA ALA A 244 -11.58 23.86 -10.35
C ALA A 244 -11.84 24.95 -11.40
N ALA A 245 -12.54 24.63 -12.50
CA ALA A 245 -12.89 25.61 -13.53
C ALA A 245 -13.88 26.68 -13.04
N SER A 246 -14.68 26.36 -12.01
CA SER A 246 -15.63 27.30 -11.37
C SER A 246 -15.06 28.05 -10.16
N ALA A 247 -13.81 27.77 -9.76
CA ALA A 247 -13.19 28.40 -8.60
C ALA A 247 -12.85 29.87 -8.88
N LYS A 248 -13.07 30.73 -7.88
CA LYS A 248 -12.93 32.18 -7.99
C LYS A 248 -11.47 32.66 -7.97
N ASP A 249 -10.60 31.93 -7.30
CA ASP A 249 -9.18 32.27 -7.15
C ASP A 249 -8.27 31.04 -7.10
N GLU A 250 -6.96 31.25 -7.15
CA GLU A 250 -5.95 30.19 -7.12
C GLU A 250 -5.90 29.41 -5.80
N ALA A 251 -6.22 30.05 -4.68
CA ALA A 251 -6.25 29.39 -3.37
C ALA A 251 -7.42 28.40 -3.30
N GLU A 252 -8.59 28.79 -3.82
CA GLU A 252 -9.76 27.91 -3.92
C GLU A 252 -9.48 26.74 -4.87
N LYS A 253 -8.87 26.99 -6.04
CA LYS A 253 -8.45 25.93 -6.98
C LYS A 253 -7.52 24.92 -6.31
N ARG A 254 -6.51 25.41 -5.59
CA ARG A 254 -5.56 24.55 -4.87
C ARG A 254 -6.23 23.75 -3.77
N TRP A 255 -7.12 24.35 -2.99
CA TRP A 255 -7.90 23.65 -1.98
C TRP A 255 -8.78 22.54 -2.58
N ILE A 256 -9.49 22.84 -3.66
CA ILE A 256 -10.31 21.85 -4.39
C ILE A 256 -9.44 20.70 -4.90
N PHE A 257 -8.30 21.02 -5.51
CA PHE A 257 -7.35 20.00 -6.02
C PHE A 257 -6.84 19.08 -4.92
N VAL A 258 -6.40 19.64 -3.81
CA VAL A 258 -5.83 18.88 -2.69
C VAL A 258 -6.89 18.02 -2.00
N THR A 259 -8.09 18.56 -1.79
CA THR A 259 -9.19 17.85 -1.12
C THR A 259 -10.05 16.98 -2.04
N ASN A 260 -9.66 16.86 -3.30
CA ASN A 260 -10.29 15.90 -4.20
C ASN A 260 -10.07 14.47 -3.67
N TRP A 261 -11.04 13.57 -3.87
CA TRP A 261 -11.05 12.20 -3.28
C TRP A 261 -10.97 12.18 -1.75
N SER A 262 -11.58 13.13 -1.08
CA SER A 262 -11.85 13.03 0.36
C SER A 262 -12.82 11.89 0.64
N LEU A 263 -12.61 11.15 1.73
CA LEU A 263 -13.47 10.06 2.15
C LEU A 263 -14.78 10.62 2.72
N PRO A 264 -15.97 10.34 2.12
CA PRO A 264 -17.24 10.71 2.71
C PRO A 264 -17.48 9.94 4.01
N PRO A 265 -17.92 10.57 5.11
CA PRO A 265 -18.15 9.88 6.38
C PRO A 265 -19.12 8.69 6.27
N ALA A 266 -20.15 8.80 5.43
CA ALA A 266 -21.13 7.74 5.19
C ALA A 266 -20.50 6.47 4.58
N GLU A 267 -19.39 6.60 3.87
CA GLU A 267 -18.69 5.46 3.26
C GLU A 267 -17.79 4.72 4.26
N SER A 268 -17.57 5.25 5.47
CA SER A 268 -16.74 4.60 6.49
C SER A 268 -17.33 3.27 6.97
N ALA A 269 -18.63 3.03 6.79
CA ALA A 269 -19.25 1.74 7.07
C ALA A 269 -18.65 0.60 6.20
N GLU A 270 -18.05 0.93 5.07
CA GLU A 270 -17.37 -0.06 4.22
C GLU A 270 -16.08 -0.61 4.84
N PHE A 271 -15.55 -0.01 5.89
CA PHE A 271 -14.43 -0.61 6.65
C PHE A 271 -14.80 -2.00 7.18
N VAL A 272 -16.07 -2.24 7.46
CA VAL A 272 -16.58 -3.49 8.04
C VAL A 272 -17.60 -4.22 7.15
N ILE A 273 -18.19 -3.53 6.17
CA ILE A 273 -19.17 -4.10 5.23
C ILE A 273 -18.68 -3.83 3.81
N PRO A 274 -18.09 -4.81 3.14
CA PRO A 274 -17.52 -4.58 1.81
C PRO A 274 -18.63 -4.22 0.81
N ARG A 275 -18.33 -3.27 -0.07
CA ARG A 275 -19.19 -2.89 -1.21
C ARG A 275 -20.58 -2.36 -0.82
N LEU A 276 -20.73 -1.78 0.37
CA LEU A 276 -22.01 -1.25 0.87
C LEU A 276 -22.58 -0.18 -0.06
N ASN A 277 -21.73 0.69 -0.60
CA ASN A 277 -22.12 1.76 -1.53
C ASN A 277 -22.01 1.35 -3.00
N GLY A 278 -21.93 0.07 -3.28
CA GLY A 278 -21.78 -0.45 -4.62
C GLY A 278 -20.34 -0.68 -5.05
N ASP A 279 -20.17 -1.05 -6.30
CA ASP A 279 -18.89 -1.46 -6.86
C ASP A 279 -18.57 -0.70 -8.14
N THR A 280 -17.30 -0.39 -8.32
CA THR A 280 -16.75 0.21 -9.54
C THR A 280 -15.98 -0.81 -10.37
N SER A 281 -16.04 -2.09 -9.97
CA SER A 281 -15.31 -3.16 -10.65
C SER A 281 -15.71 -3.30 -12.12
N CYS A 282 -14.75 -3.78 -12.88
CA CYS A 282 -14.83 -4.05 -14.32
C CYS A 282 -16.12 -4.81 -14.71
N PRO A 283 -16.65 -4.60 -15.93
CA PRO A 283 -17.80 -5.33 -16.48
C PRO A 283 -17.66 -6.85 -16.41
N MET A 284 -16.44 -7.37 -16.32
CA MET A 284 -16.23 -8.80 -16.11
C MET A 284 -16.66 -9.27 -14.73
N THR A 285 -16.51 -8.45 -13.70
CA THR A 285 -17.13 -8.70 -12.38
C THR A 285 -18.65 -8.57 -12.47
N LEU A 286 -19.16 -7.68 -13.31
CA LEU A 286 -20.58 -7.64 -13.65
C LEU A 286 -21.04 -8.91 -14.37
N SER A 287 -20.26 -9.40 -15.33
CA SER A 287 -20.55 -10.66 -16.02
C SER A 287 -20.40 -11.88 -15.11
N LEU A 288 -19.46 -11.88 -14.19
CA LEU A 288 -19.33 -12.88 -13.13
C LEU A 288 -20.43 -12.73 -12.08
N GLY A 289 -20.78 -11.51 -11.69
CA GLY A 289 -21.90 -11.21 -10.81
C GLY A 289 -23.24 -11.60 -11.42
N ALA A 290 -23.44 -11.36 -12.71
CA ALA A 290 -24.61 -11.84 -13.45
C ALA A 290 -24.65 -13.37 -13.57
N ARG A 291 -23.49 -14.02 -13.78
CA ARG A 291 -23.39 -15.50 -13.79
C ARG A 291 -23.67 -16.14 -12.44
N TYR A 292 -23.29 -15.48 -11.34
CA TYR A 292 -23.43 -16.04 -9.99
C TYR A 292 -24.59 -15.44 -9.19
N GLY A 293 -25.45 -14.66 -9.84
CA GLY A 293 -26.64 -14.06 -9.18
C GLY A 293 -26.32 -13.04 -8.09
N THR A 294 -25.07 -12.63 -7.95
CA THR A 294 -24.66 -11.57 -7.02
C THR A 294 -25.02 -10.23 -7.66
N GLY A 295 -26.22 -9.72 -7.48
CA GLY A 295 -26.65 -8.41 -8.00
C GLY A 295 -25.70 -7.31 -7.53
N VAL A 296 -24.70 -7.02 -8.35
CA VAL A 296 -23.74 -5.94 -8.09
C VAL A 296 -24.47 -4.63 -8.30
N LYS A 297 -24.63 -3.88 -7.22
CA LYS A 297 -25.15 -2.52 -7.31
C LYS A 297 -24.06 -1.60 -7.85
N PRO A 298 -24.39 -0.68 -8.76
CA PRO A 298 -23.45 0.37 -9.17
C PRO A 298 -23.04 1.19 -7.95
N TYR A 299 -21.81 1.71 -7.97
CA TYR A 299 -21.35 2.61 -6.93
C TYR A 299 -22.23 3.87 -6.88
N THR A 300 -22.88 4.06 -5.76
CA THR A 300 -23.80 5.19 -5.51
C THR A 300 -23.17 6.24 -4.58
N GLY A 301 -21.96 6.01 -4.11
CA GLY A 301 -21.25 6.89 -3.19
C GLY A 301 -20.90 8.24 -3.81
N ALA A 302 -20.74 9.22 -2.93
CA ALA A 302 -20.57 10.62 -3.30
C ALA A 302 -19.10 11.06 -3.28
N LEU A 303 -18.15 10.26 -3.73
CA LEU A 303 -16.73 10.64 -3.71
C LEU A 303 -16.48 12.09 -4.17
N GLY A 304 -16.87 13.04 -3.29
CA GLY A 304 -16.58 14.45 -3.43
C GLY A 304 -17.04 15.11 -4.72
N ARG A 305 -18.06 14.57 -5.39
CA ARG A 305 -18.57 15.18 -6.61
C ARG A 305 -19.47 16.37 -6.30
N PRO A 306 -19.19 17.54 -6.86
CA PRO A 306 -20.27 18.47 -7.21
C PRO A 306 -21.26 17.73 -8.12
N LYS A 307 -22.56 18.00 -7.98
CA LYS A 307 -23.61 17.39 -8.81
C LYS A 307 -23.35 17.49 -10.33
N ASP A 308 -22.54 18.47 -10.72
CA ASP A 308 -22.25 18.84 -12.11
C ASP A 308 -20.85 18.38 -12.58
N ALA A 309 -20.09 17.63 -11.76
CA ALA A 309 -18.78 17.14 -12.19
C ALA A 309 -18.91 15.96 -13.16
N PRO A 310 -18.04 15.88 -14.20
CA PRO A 310 -18.05 14.76 -15.11
C PRO A 310 -17.91 13.43 -14.39
N ALA A 311 -18.40 12.37 -15.00
CA ALA A 311 -18.42 11.01 -14.44
C ALA A 311 -17.04 10.36 -14.23
N GLY A 312 -15.95 11.12 -14.39
CA GLY A 312 -14.62 10.63 -14.21
C GLY A 312 -14.21 10.56 -12.75
N ASN A 313 -13.96 9.60 -12.10
CA ASN A 313 -13.50 9.24 -10.77
C ASN A 313 -14.57 8.46 -10.00
N TYR A 314 -14.86 7.30 -10.51
CA TYR A 314 -15.34 6.21 -9.69
C TYR A 314 -14.29 5.93 -8.61
N ARG A 315 -14.74 5.55 -7.41
CA ARG A 315 -13.83 5.05 -6.41
C ARG A 315 -13.15 3.79 -6.94
N GLN A 316 -11.85 3.88 -7.16
CA GLN A 316 -11.02 2.83 -7.73
C GLN A 316 -10.57 1.80 -6.69
N HIS A 317 -10.99 1.93 -5.45
CA HIS A 317 -10.45 1.18 -4.35
C HIS A 317 -11.52 0.75 -3.38
N SER A 318 -11.33 -0.42 -2.82
CA SER A 318 -12.09 -0.94 -1.71
C SER A 318 -11.65 -0.26 -0.41
N LEU A 319 -12.59 0.16 0.43
CA LEU A 319 -12.29 0.66 1.78
C LEU A 319 -12.33 -0.47 2.84
N TYR A 320 -12.49 -1.70 2.43
CA TYR A 320 -12.73 -2.81 3.33
C TYR A 320 -11.48 -3.20 4.12
N VAL A 321 -11.47 -2.90 5.41
CA VAL A 321 -10.41 -3.29 6.35
C VAL A 321 -10.61 -4.70 6.87
N GLY A 322 -11.85 -5.19 6.83
CA GLY A 322 -12.27 -6.48 7.36
C GLY A 322 -12.96 -6.37 8.71
N PHE A 323 -14.14 -6.96 8.82
CA PHE A 323 -14.90 -7.01 10.07
C PHE A 323 -14.07 -7.62 11.21
N VAL A 324 -13.41 -8.75 10.93
CA VAL A 324 -12.56 -9.45 11.91
C VAL A 324 -11.38 -8.59 12.34
N THR A 325 -10.74 -7.87 11.40
CA THR A 325 -9.63 -6.97 11.70
C THR A 325 -10.06 -5.84 12.65
N CYS A 326 -11.18 -5.19 12.34
CA CYS A 326 -11.72 -4.10 13.15
C CYS A 326 -12.12 -4.60 14.54
N LEU A 327 -12.78 -5.76 14.62
CA LEU A 327 -13.16 -6.39 15.90
C LEU A 327 -11.91 -6.70 16.75
N LEU A 328 -10.90 -7.32 16.14
CA LEU A 328 -9.65 -7.65 16.83
C LEU A 328 -8.89 -6.38 17.28
N ALA A 329 -8.93 -5.30 16.48
CA ALA A 329 -8.35 -4.03 16.87
C ALA A 329 -9.03 -3.45 18.13
N LEU A 330 -10.36 -3.47 18.19
CA LEU A 330 -11.12 -3.06 19.38
C LEU A 330 -10.81 -3.94 20.60
N VAL A 331 -10.73 -5.27 20.40
CA VAL A 331 -10.32 -6.21 21.46
C VAL A 331 -8.91 -5.88 21.94
N GLY A 332 -7.97 -5.52 21.05
CA GLY A 332 -6.61 -5.14 21.40
C GLY A 332 -6.55 -3.89 22.28
N ILE A 333 -7.32 -2.87 21.91
CA ILE A 333 -7.46 -1.64 22.69
C ILE A 333 -8.07 -1.97 24.07
N ALA A 334 -9.24 -2.63 24.09
CA ALA A 334 -9.94 -2.97 25.32
C ALA A 334 -9.07 -3.82 26.25
N PHE A 335 -8.40 -4.85 25.72
CA PHE A 335 -7.54 -5.74 26.50
C PHE A 335 -6.40 -5.00 27.21
N VAL A 336 -5.74 -4.09 26.50
CA VAL A 336 -4.63 -3.33 27.09
C VAL A 336 -5.12 -2.33 28.14
N PHE A 337 -6.19 -1.58 27.86
CA PHE A 337 -6.71 -0.57 28.79
C PHE A 337 -7.38 -1.19 30.01
N VAL A 338 -8.18 -2.25 29.84
CA VAL A 338 -8.81 -2.95 30.98
C VAL A 338 -7.73 -3.51 31.92
N ASN A 339 -6.68 -4.13 31.37
CA ASN A 339 -5.59 -4.62 32.21
C ASN A 339 -4.77 -3.49 32.87
N ALA A 340 -4.69 -2.32 32.23
CA ALA A 340 -4.01 -1.15 32.80
C ALA A 340 -4.77 -0.54 33.99
N THR A 341 -6.11 -0.57 33.94
CA THR A 341 -6.97 0.07 34.94
C THR A 341 -7.47 -0.87 36.04
N SER A 342 -7.42 -2.20 35.82
CA SER A 342 -7.93 -3.17 36.79
C SER A 342 -7.08 -3.21 38.05
N SER A 343 -7.75 -3.14 39.20
CA SER A 343 -7.15 -3.35 40.51
C SER A 343 -6.42 -4.70 40.58
N PRO A 344 -5.32 -4.81 41.37
CA PRO A 344 -4.59 -6.07 41.54
C PRO A 344 -5.46 -7.27 41.94
N ARG A 345 -6.62 -7.01 42.61
CA ARG A 345 -7.58 -8.06 43.02
C ARG A 345 -8.49 -8.57 41.89
N LEU A 346 -8.64 -7.81 40.78
CA LEU A 346 -9.47 -8.19 39.62
C LEU A 346 -8.63 -8.72 38.44
N LYS A 347 -7.32 -8.86 38.61
CA LYS A 347 -6.44 -9.39 37.56
C LYS A 347 -6.77 -10.86 37.27
N LYS A 348 -7.80 -11.09 36.44
CA LYS A 348 -8.11 -12.42 35.87
C LYS A 348 -7.09 -12.87 34.80
N VAL A 349 -6.10 -12.05 34.48
CA VAL A 349 -5.06 -12.32 33.49
C VAL A 349 -3.71 -12.06 34.15
N ASP A 350 -2.77 -13.02 34.09
CA ASP A 350 -1.38 -12.87 34.51
C ASP A 350 -0.63 -11.86 33.64
N PHE A 351 -1.05 -10.61 33.70
CA PHE A 351 -0.37 -9.52 33.03
C PHE A 351 0.36 -8.70 34.08
N ASP A 352 1.64 -8.96 34.23
CA ASP A 352 2.48 -8.16 35.12
C ASP A 352 2.65 -6.75 34.55
N LEU A 353 1.74 -5.82 34.96
CA LEU A 353 1.76 -4.42 34.56
C LEU A 353 2.95 -3.64 35.13
N GLY A 354 3.63 -4.19 36.14
CA GLY A 354 4.88 -3.65 36.65
C GLY A 354 6.05 -3.89 35.71
N SER A 355 5.89 -4.80 34.72
CA SER A 355 6.96 -5.12 33.80
C SER A 355 7.11 -4.06 32.70
N ASP A 356 8.37 -3.82 32.29
CA ASP A 356 8.70 -2.96 31.15
C ASP A 356 7.99 -3.41 29.86
N ALA A 357 7.68 -4.70 29.73
CA ALA A 357 6.98 -5.24 28.57
C ALA A 357 5.53 -4.79 28.52
N ALA A 358 4.82 -4.78 29.64
CA ALA A 358 3.44 -4.33 29.72
C ALA A 358 3.34 -2.82 29.46
N ARG A 359 4.22 -2.03 30.07
CA ARG A 359 4.29 -0.58 29.80
C ARG A 359 4.49 -0.31 28.32
N ARG A 360 5.40 -1.01 27.64
CA ARG A 360 5.63 -0.86 26.20
C ARG A 360 4.40 -1.19 25.38
N ARG A 361 3.61 -2.20 25.73
CA ARG A 361 2.36 -2.54 25.04
C ARG A 361 1.33 -1.42 25.15
N ILE A 362 1.18 -0.80 26.32
CA ILE A 362 0.30 0.35 26.50
C ILE A 362 0.73 1.50 25.58
N TYR A 363 2.02 1.83 25.56
CA TYR A 363 2.54 2.88 24.67
C TYR A 363 2.25 2.58 23.19
N ASP A 364 2.47 1.34 22.74
CA ASP A 364 2.24 0.98 21.34
C ASP A 364 0.75 1.04 20.97
N VAL A 365 -0.13 0.46 21.81
CA VAL A 365 -1.58 0.47 21.55
C VAL A 365 -2.11 1.90 21.57
N THR A 366 -1.65 2.74 22.49
CA THR A 366 -2.02 4.16 22.51
C THR A 366 -1.57 4.86 21.23
N PHE A 367 -0.32 4.65 20.80
CA PHE A 367 0.17 5.23 19.55
C PHE A 367 -0.69 4.83 18.37
N PHE A 368 -0.93 3.53 18.18
CA PHE A 368 -1.70 3.05 17.03
C PHE A 368 -3.16 3.47 17.08
N ALA A 369 -3.78 3.50 18.26
CA ALA A 369 -5.17 3.96 18.40
C ALA A 369 -5.30 5.46 18.04
N VAL A 370 -4.41 6.30 18.58
CA VAL A 370 -4.40 7.73 18.27
C VAL A 370 -4.07 7.96 16.80
N ALA A 371 -3.06 7.27 16.26
CA ALA A 371 -2.68 7.38 14.85
C ALA A 371 -3.82 6.94 13.93
N ALA A 372 -4.52 5.84 14.24
CA ALA A 372 -5.67 5.38 13.46
C ALA A 372 -6.78 6.43 13.40
N ILE A 373 -7.11 7.03 14.55
CA ILE A 373 -8.15 8.07 14.62
C ILE A 373 -7.71 9.32 13.84
N LEU A 374 -6.48 9.80 14.02
CA LEU A 374 -6.00 10.99 13.31
C LEU A 374 -5.91 10.75 11.80
N CYS A 375 -5.38 9.62 11.36
CA CYS A 375 -5.31 9.28 9.94
C CYS A 375 -6.72 9.12 9.33
N TYR A 376 -7.67 8.55 10.06
CA TYR A 376 -9.06 8.51 9.64
C TYR A 376 -9.64 9.92 9.48
N LEU A 377 -9.46 10.80 10.47
CA LEU A 377 -9.94 12.19 10.40
C LEU A 377 -9.30 12.94 9.23
N PHE A 378 -8.00 12.74 8.97
CA PHE A 378 -7.32 13.32 7.82
C PHE A 378 -7.86 12.77 6.49
N SER A 379 -8.27 11.49 6.44
CA SER A 379 -8.85 10.90 5.23
C SER A 379 -10.19 11.52 4.83
N LEU A 380 -10.94 12.09 5.80
CA LEU A 380 -12.19 12.80 5.56
C LEU A 380 -11.97 14.11 4.76
N GLY A 381 -10.77 14.68 4.76
CA GLY A 381 -10.43 15.85 3.97
C GLY A 381 -11.42 17.01 4.10
N ARG A 382 -12.09 17.36 2.99
CA ARG A 382 -13.11 18.45 2.97
C ARG A 382 -14.30 18.23 3.90
N TYR A 383 -14.61 16.99 4.25
CA TYR A 383 -15.72 16.67 5.17
C TYR A 383 -15.35 16.89 6.63
N CYS A 384 -14.05 17.07 6.94
CA CYS A 384 -13.54 17.46 8.25
C CYS A 384 -12.52 18.60 8.10
N GLU A 385 -12.98 19.69 7.48
CA GLU A 385 -12.16 20.83 7.08
C GLU A 385 -11.28 21.39 8.21
N PRO A 386 -11.78 21.64 9.45
CA PRO A 386 -10.95 22.20 10.51
C PRO A 386 -9.73 21.36 10.83
N VAL A 387 -9.87 20.03 10.77
CA VAL A 387 -8.78 19.09 11.02
C VAL A 387 -7.84 19.00 9.81
N TYR A 388 -8.39 18.96 8.60
CA TYR A 388 -7.56 18.83 7.40
C TYR A 388 -6.78 20.11 7.08
N ARG A 389 -7.28 21.29 7.50
CA ARG A 389 -6.55 22.57 7.41
C ARG A 389 -5.21 22.52 8.15
N LEU A 390 -5.08 21.71 9.20
CA LEU A 390 -3.80 21.50 9.91
C LEU A 390 -2.78 20.79 9.00
N VAL A 391 -3.22 19.77 8.23
CA VAL A 391 -2.37 19.08 7.27
C VAL A 391 -2.01 20.00 6.11
N TYR A 392 -2.99 20.75 5.60
CA TYR A 392 -2.80 21.70 4.51
C TYR A 392 -1.78 22.80 4.83
N ALA A 393 -1.74 23.25 6.09
CA ALA A 393 -0.81 24.28 6.57
C ALA A 393 0.62 23.79 6.79
N LEU A 394 0.86 22.47 6.75
CA LEU A 394 2.22 21.93 6.85
C LEU A 394 3.04 22.25 5.60
N PRO A 395 4.38 22.36 5.69
CA PRO A 395 5.23 22.46 4.50
C PRO A 395 4.89 21.37 3.49
N PHE A 396 4.60 21.75 2.26
CA PHE A 396 4.13 20.86 1.17
C PHE A 396 2.76 20.18 1.40
N GLY A 397 1.99 20.57 2.43
CA GLY A 397 0.66 20.04 2.70
C GLY A 397 -0.32 20.36 1.58
N ASP A 398 -0.16 21.51 0.94
CA ASP A 398 -0.91 21.96 -0.25
C ASP A 398 -0.54 21.21 -1.54
N TYR A 399 0.39 20.27 -1.51
CA TYR A 399 0.71 19.32 -2.57
C TYR A 399 0.22 17.88 -2.29
N LEU A 400 -0.27 17.60 -1.09
CA LEU A 400 -0.78 16.27 -0.70
C LEU A 400 -2.20 16.08 -1.20
N ARG A 401 -2.34 15.61 -2.44
CA ARG A 401 -3.63 15.33 -3.08
C ARG A 401 -4.25 14.03 -2.55
N ALA A 402 -5.58 13.96 -2.60
CA ALA A 402 -6.39 12.80 -2.26
C ALA A 402 -6.29 12.39 -0.78
N PRO A 403 -7.06 13.06 0.10
CA PRO A 403 -7.07 12.77 1.54
C PRO A 403 -7.35 11.31 1.89
N VAL A 404 -8.11 10.59 1.05
CA VAL A 404 -8.36 9.15 1.22
C VAL A 404 -7.08 8.31 1.36
N LYS A 405 -5.93 8.81 0.90
CA LYS A 405 -4.62 8.14 1.08
C LYS A 405 -4.23 7.94 2.54
N TRP A 406 -4.72 8.79 3.44
CA TRP A 406 -4.51 8.60 4.88
C TRP A 406 -5.20 7.34 5.40
N HIS A 407 -6.20 6.82 4.68
CA HIS A 407 -6.85 5.56 5.03
C HIS A 407 -5.87 4.38 5.05
N HIS A 408 -4.85 4.34 4.19
CA HIS A 408 -3.80 3.32 4.23
C HIS A 408 -3.05 3.25 5.56
N LEU A 409 -2.86 4.41 6.20
CA LEU A 409 -2.22 4.47 7.50
C LEU A 409 -3.19 4.01 8.60
N THR A 410 -4.48 4.30 8.43
CA THR A 410 -5.54 3.78 9.30
C THR A 410 -5.58 2.25 9.24
N GLU A 411 -5.56 1.65 8.04
CA GLU A 411 -5.51 0.20 7.83
C GLU A 411 -4.30 -0.44 8.52
N PHE A 412 -3.11 0.14 8.31
CA PHE A 412 -1.89 -0.33 8.96
C PHE A 412 -2.01 -0.30 10.50
N CYS A 413 -2.52 0.79 11.04
CA CYS A 413 -2.70 0.93 12.48
C CYS A 413 -3.73 -0.06 13.04
N LEU A 414 -4.86 -0.27 12.34
CA LEU A 414 -5.88 -1.24 12.74
C LEU A 414 -5.35 -2.68 12.68
N CYS A 415 -4.58 -3.04 11.66
CA CYS A 415 -3.93 -4.35 11.58
C CYS A 415 -2.88 -4.55 12.70
N ALA A 416 -2.13 -3.50 13.05
CA ALA A 416 -1.21 -3.55 14.19
C ALA A 416 -1.97 -3.77 15.51
N LEU A 417 -3.06 -3.03 15.74
CA LEU A 417 -3.95 -3.20 16.90
C LEU A 417 -4.59 -4.59 16.94
N ALA A 418 -4.99 -5.13 15.79
CA ALA A 418 -5.52 -6.49 15.69
C ALA A 418 -4.51 -7.54 16.18
N GLY A 419 -3.21 -7.33 15.93
CA GLY A 419 -2.16 -8.17 16.50
C GLY A 419 -2.18 -8.18 18.04
N TYR A 420 -2.38 -7.04 18.67
CA TYR A 420 -2.57 -6.96 20.13
C TYR A 420 -3.88 -7.62 20.57
N GLY A 421 -4.94 -7.56 19.76
CA GLY A 421 -6.20 -8.24 20.01
C GLY A 421 -6.07 -9.76 19.97
N ILE A 422 -5.40 -10.29 18.94
CA ILE A 422 -5.09 -11.73 18.86
C ILE A 422 -4.29 -12.18 20.07
N GLU A 423 -3.26 -11.43 20.45
CA GLU A 423 -2.46 -11.71 21.65
C GLU A 423 -3.31 -11.67 22.91
N GLY A 424 -4.24 -10.70 23.01
CA GLY A 424 -5.20 -10.58 24.10
C GLY A 424 -6.09 -11.81 24.22
N LEU A 425 -6.70 -12.26 23.13
CA LEU A 425 -7.52 -13.47 23.09
C LEU A 425 -6.75 -14.71 23.55
N LEU A 426 -5.51 -14.89 23.07
CA LEU A 426 -4.65 -16.02 23.46
C LEU A 426 -4.30 -16.03 24.95
N ASN A 427 -4.33 -14.86 25.60
CA ASN A 427 -4.04 -14.71 27.02
C ASN A 427 -5.29 -14.73 27.93
N LEU A 428 -6.50 -14.85 27.37
CA LEU A 428 -7.70 -15.03 28.18
C LEU A 428 -7.59 -16.33 29.00
N ALA A 429 -7.96 -16.26 30.29
CA ALA A 429 -7.75 -17.35 31.26
C ALA A 429 -8.35 -18.71 30.80
N TRP A 430 -9.48 -18.67 30.07
CA TRP A 430 -10.15 -19.87 29.59
C TRP A 430 -9.57 -20.42 28.27
N LEU A 431 -8.76 -19.64 27.52
CA LEU A 431 -8.06 -20.05 26.29
C LEU A 431 -6.57 -20.33 26.50
N LYS A 432 -5.97 -19.72 27.53
CA LYS A 432 -4.53 -19.76 27.78
C LYS A 432 -4.02 -21.19 27.95
N GLY A 433 -3.03 -21.55 27.11
CA GLY A 433 -2.41 -22.87 27.15
C GLY A 433 -3.25 -24.04 26.59
N ARG A 434 -4.49 -23.80 26.19
CA ARG A 434 -5.35 -24.84 25.61
C ARG A 434 -5.15 -24.93 24.10
N ARG A 435 -4.92 -26.12 23.57
CA ARG A 435 -4.82 -26.35 22.11
C ARG A 435 -6.07 -25.87 21.36
N GLY A 436 -7.27 -26.11 21.93
CA GLY A 436 -8.54 -25.64 21.36
C GLY A 436 -8.61 -24.12 21.26
N GLY A 437 -8.09 -23.39 22.26
CA GLY A 437 -8.00 -21.93 22.22
C GLY A 437 -7.11 -21.41 21.10
N LEU A 438 -5.93 -22.03 20.92
CA LEU A 438 -5.01 -21.69 19.84
C LEU A 438 -5.66 -21.95 18.46
N LEU A 439 -6.34 -23.08 18.30
CA LEU A 439 -7.03 -23.44 17.06
C LEU A 439 -8.21 -22.48 16.77
N ALA A 440 -9.01 -22.13 17.78
CA ALA A 440 -10.14 -21.22 17.61
C ALA A 440 -9.68 -19.81 17.17
N VAL A 441 -8.65 -19.26 17.84
CA VAL A 441 -8.09 -17.96 17.47
C VAL A 441 -7.41 -18.03 16.10
N GLY A 442 -6.70 -19.12 15.79
CA GLY A 442 -6.11 -19.36 14.48
C GLY A 442 -7.16 -19.42 13.36
N ALA A 443 -8.26 -20.13 13.60
CA ALA A 443 -9.38 -20.22 12.66
C ALA A 443 -10.06 -18.84 12.43
N LEU A 444 -10.24 -18.04 13.48
CA LEU A 444 -10.77 -16.68 13.38
C LEU A 444 -9.86 -15.79 12.50
N VAL A 445 -8.55 -15.86 12.68
CA VAL A 445 -7.57 -15.11 11.89
C VAL A 445 -7.58 -15.56 10.43
N LEU A 446 -7.61 -16.88 10.19
CA LEU A 446 -7.67 -17.43 8.83
C LEU A 446 -8.99 -17.08 8.14
N PHE A 447 -10.09 -17.09 8.86
CA PHE A 447 -11.38 -16.64 8.34
C PHE A 447 -11.32 -15.16 7.93
N GLY A 448 -10.77 -14.29 8.79
CA GLY A 448 -10.60 -12.86 8.47
C GLY A 448 -9.70 -12.63 7.26
N ALA A 449 -8.57 -13.33 7.18
CA ALA A 449 -7.66 -13.22 6.03
C ALA A 449 -8.28 -13.78 4.73
N PHE A 450 -9.07 -14.85 4.82
CA PHE A 450 -9.80 -15.40 3.67
C PHE A 450 -10.92 -14.47 3.20
N ASP A 451 -11.65 -13.85 4.12
CA ASP A 451 -12.72 -12.90 3.81
C ASP A 451 -12.16 -11.66 3.07
N LEU A 452 -11.00 -11.16 3.51
CA LEU A 452 -10.26 -10.11 2.82
C LEU A 452 -9.81 -10.56 1.42
N ALA A 453 -9.15 -11.71 1.32
CA ALA A 453 -8.69 -12.27 0.05
C ALA A 453 -9.85 -12.55 -0.93
N ARG A 454 -11.01 -12.98 -0.43
CA ARG A 454 -12.22 -13.15 -1.23
C ARG A 454 -12.71 -11.81 -1.79
N THR A 455 -12.66 -10.76 -1.00
CA THR A 455 -13.02 -9.41 -1.45
C THR A 455 -12.03 -8.92 -2.51
N ASP A 456 -10.74 -9.08 -2.28
CA ASP A 456 -9.67 -8.72 -3.21
C ASP A 456 -9.81 -9.41 -4.57
N ARG A 457 -10.16 -10.69 -4.57
CA ARG A 457 -10.36 -11.45 -5.80
C ARG A 457 -11.41 -10.83 -6.73
N LEU A 458 -12.42 -10.16 -6.18
CA LEU A 458 -13.46 -9.50 -6.98
C LEU A 458 -12.90 -8.34 -7.80
N TYR A 459 -11.82 -7.71 -7.36
CA TYR A 459 -11.15 -6.62 -8.06
C TYR A 459 -10.06 -7.11 -9.04
N CYS A 460 -9.64 -8.37 -8.93
CA CYS A 460 -8.63 -8.97 -9.81
C CYS A 460 -9.27 -9.81 -10.93
N ALA A 461 -10.32 -9.31 -11.57
CA ALA A 461 -11.00 -10.02 -12.65
C ALA A 461 -10.12 -10.10 -13.91
N PRO A 462 -9.98 -11.30 -14.52
CA PRO A 462 -9.09 -11.48 -15.66
C PRO A 462 -9.65 -10.86 -16.95
N VAL A 463 -8.78 -10.17 -17.70
CA VAL A 463 -9.05 -9.64 -19.03
C VAL A 463 -8.10 -10.29 -20.05
N ASP A 464 -8.63 -10.80 -21.15
CA ASP A 464 -7.85 -11.43 -22.22
C ASP A 464 -7.09 -10.37 -23.03
N LEU A 465 -5.78 -10.47 -23.06
CA LEU A 465 -4.87 -9.53 -23.73
C LEU A 465 -4.40 -10.00 -25.11
N ARG A 466 -4.85 -11.15 -25.59
CA ARG A 466 -4.41 -11.68 -26.91
C ARG A 466 -4.67 -10.68 -28.04
N ARG A 467 -5.80 -9.99 -27.98
CA ARG A 467 -6.14 -8.95 -28.95
C ARG A 467 -5.15 -7.79 -28.97
N VAL A 468 -4.72 -7.34 -27.78
CA VAL A 468 -3.72 -6.26 -27.64
C VAL A 468 -2.38 -6.65 -28.26
N ARG A 469 -1.97 -7.90 -28.06
CA ARG A 469 -0.74 -8.44 -28.68
C ARG A 469 -0.83 -8.63 -30.18
N GLN A 470 -1.97 -9.09 -30.68
CA GLN A 470 -2.19 -9.30 -32.11
C GLN A 470 -2.20 -7.98 -32.91
N THR A 471 -2.70 -6.92 -32.29
CA THR A 471 -2.83 -5.59 -32.94
C THR A 471 -1.63 -4.69 -32.68
N ASP A 472 -0.66 -5.12 -31.87
CA ASP A 472 0.47 -4.29 -31.39
C ASP A 472 0.01 -2.91 -30.91
N SER A 473 -1.11 -2.90 -30.20
CA SER A 473 -1.75 -1.69 -29.68
C SER A 473 -1.64 -1.63 -28.16
N ASP A 474 -1.58 -0.43 -27.63
CA ASP A 474 -1.81 -0.19 -26.20
C ASP A 474 -3.31 -0.21 -25.94
N MET A 475 -3.75 -0.80 -24.84
CA MET A 475 -5.14 -0.88 -24.45
C MET A 475 -5.37 -0.12 -23.14
N GLN A 476 -6.39 0.70 -23.14
CA GLN A 476 -6.92 1.34 -21.93
C GLN A 476 -8.42 1.10 -21.86
N MET A 477 -8.93 0.78 -20.66
CA MET A 477 -10.35 0.76 -20.41
C MET A 477 -10.76 2.11 -19.80
N SER A 478 -11.77 2.75 -20.37
CA SER A 478 -12.26 4.05 -19.91
C SER A 478 -13.76 4.04 -19.81
N VAL A 479 -14.30 4.90 -18.95
CA VAL A 479 -15.74 5.15 -18.86
C VAL A 479 -16.05 6.46 -19.56
N LEU A 480 -16.83 6.40 -20.63
CA LEU A 480 -17.30 7.55 -21.38
C LEU A 480 -18.79 7.78 -21.09
N ARG A 481 -19.18 9.04 -21.11
CA ARG A 481 -20.59 9.45 -21.11
C ARG A 481 -21.13 9.47 -22.53
N ARG A 482 -22.46 9.44 -22.64
CA ARG A 482 -23.13 9.66 -23.93
C ARG A 482 -22.69 10.98 -24.58
N GLU A 483 -22.56 12.04 -23.78
CA GLU A 483 -22.11 13.35 -24.24
C GLU A 483 -20.66 13.39 -24.72
N ASP A 484 -19.77 12.56 -24.16
CA ASP A 484 -18.35 12.50 -24.57
C ASP A 484 -18.19 12.03 -26.01
N PHE A 485 -19.13 11.25 -26.56
CA PHE A 485 -19.11 10.82 -27.94
C PHE A 485 -19.31 11.98 -28.95
N ALA A 486 -19.84 13.13 -28.48
CA ALA A 486 -19.91 14.36 -29.27
C ALA A 486 -18.55 15.10 -29.32
N ASN A 487 -17.60 14.76 -28.45
CA ASN A 487 -16.25 15.33 -28.50
C ASN A 487 -15.54 14.90 -29.80
N PRO A 488 -15.00 15.86 -30.58
CA PRO A 488 -14.34 15.55 -31.84
C PRO A 488 -13.20 14.53 -31.75
N GLN A 489 -12.45 14.53 -30.63
CA GLN A 489 -11.37 13.58 -30.41
C GLN A 489 -11.92 12.17 -30.17
N VAL A 490 -12.96 12.03 -29.34
CA VAL A 490 -13.62 10.74 -29.09
C VAL A 490 -14.29 10.24 -30.36
N ALA A 491 -14.99 11.11 -31.10
CA ALA A 491 -15.63 10.77 -32.37
C ALA A 491 -14.61 10.25 -33.40
N GLU A 492 -13.44 10.89 -33.48
CA GLU A 492 -12.36 10.42 -34.39
C GLU A 492 -11.77 9.08 -33.93
N MET A 493 -11.63 8.86 -32.62
CA MET A 493 -11.17 7.55 -32.09
C MET A 493 -12.18 6.44 -32.40
N VAL A 494 -13.49 6.72 -32.25
CA VAL A 494 -14.57 5.78 -32.62
C VAL A 494 -14.52 5.48 -34.12
N LYS A 495 -14.38 6.50 -34.96
CA LYS A 495 -14.31 6.38 -36.41
C LYS A 495 -13.12 5.53 -36.87
N ARG A 496 -11.99 5.63 -36.18
CA ARG A 496 -10.79 4.79 -36.45
C ARG A 496 -10.90 3.37 -35.89
N GLY A 497 -12.01 3.01 -35.26
CA GLY A 497 -12.16 1.70 -34.61
C GLY A 497 -11.29 1.51 -33.37
N ALA A 498 -10.71 2.59 -32.85
CA ALA A 498 -9.90 2.56 -31.63
C ALA A 498 -10.76 2.46 -30.36
N VAL A 499 -12.05 2.76 -30.44
CA VAL A 499 -13.00 2.68 -29.33
C VAL A 499 -14.01 1.58 -29.62
N VAL A 500 -14.02 0.57 -28.78
CA VAL A 500 -14.99 -0.52 -28.84
C VAL A 500 -15.85 -0.46 -27.60
N SER A 501 -17.15 -0.15 -27.77
CA SER A 501 -18.08 -0.17 -26.64
C SER A 501 -18.28 -1.60 -26.18
N LEU A 502 -18.03 -1.84 -24.90
CA LEU A 502 -18.20 -3.15 -24.29
C LEU A 502 -19.60 -3.36 -23.71
N ALA A 503 -20.19 -2.37 -23.11
CA ALA A 503 -21.58 -2.37 -22.58
C ALA A 503 -21.95 -1.01 -22.00
N ASN A 504 -23.24 -0.82 -21.68
CA ASN A 504 -23.64 0.23 -20.76
C ASN A 504 -23.03 -0.02 -19.39
N TYR A 505 -22.28 0.93 -18.89
CA TYR A 505 -21.54 0.77 -17.64
C TYR A 505 -22.47 0.79 -16.44
N LEU A 506 -22.44 -0.26 -15.64
CA LEU A 506 -23.24 -0.43 -14.43
C LEU A 506 -24.77 -0.29 -14.65
N GLY A 507 -25.26 -0.61 -15.85
CA GLY A 507 -26.67 -0.48 -16.17
C GLY A 507 -27.16 0.98 -16.33
N ASN A 508 -26.26 1.95 -16.30
CA ASN A 508 -26.59 3.35 -16.55
C ASN A 508 -26.60 3.61 -18.05
N PRO A 509 -27.73 4.05 -18.66
CA PRO A 509 -27.84 4.28 -20.09
C PRO A 509 -26.95 5.43 -20.61
N ASP A 510 -26.46 6.29 -19.72
CA ASP A 510 -25.62 7.42 -20.08
C ASP A 510 -24.12 7.17 -19.88
N LEU A 511 -23.74 5.99 -19.36
CA LEU A 511 -22.35 5.61 -19.13
C LEU A 511 -21.99 4.38 -19.97
N TYR A 512 -20.88 4.48 -20.68
CA TYR A 512 -20.34 3.42 -21.53
C TYR A 512 -18.95 3.04 -21.08
N LEU A 513 -18.73 1.77 -20.85
CA LEU A 513 -17.38 1.25 -20.74
C LEU A 513 -16.83 1.01 -22.13
N VAL A 514 -15.68 1.58 -22.41
CA VAL A 514 -15.03 1.50 -23.70
C VAL A 514 -13.61 0.94 -23.54
N GLU A 515 -13.25 0.11 -24.48
CA GLU A 515 -11.89 -0.33 -24.69
C GLU A 515 -11.26 0.59 -25.75
N VAL A 516 -10.21 1.30 -25.38
CA VAL A 516 -9.48 2.19 -26.26
C VAL A 516 -8.20 1.49 -26.70
N LEU A 517 -8.10 1.17 -27.99
CA LEU A 517 -6.89 0.62 -28.59
C LEU A 517 -6.15 1.74 -29.31
N THR A 518 -4.94 2.03 -28.85
CA THR A 518 -4.08 3.03 -29.48
C THR A 518 -2.90 2.32 -30.15
N PRO A 519 -2.69 2.51 -31.45
CA PRO A 519 -1.54 1.93 -32.13
C PRO A 519 -0.25 2.30 -31.41
N ARG A 520 0.55 1.31 -31.07
CA ARG A 520 1.81 1.51 -30.40
C ARG A 520 2.77 2.26 -31.31
N LYS A 521 3.26 3.39 -30.86
CA LYS A 521 4.39 4.04 -31.52
C LYS A 521 5.63 3.19 -31.27
N PRO A 522 6.34 2.74 -32.31
CA PRO A 522 7.56 1.99 -32.11
C PRO A 522 8.52 2.81 -31.26
N ALA A 523 8.96 2.23 -30.15
CA ALA A 523 9.84 2.89 -29.18
C ALA A 523 11.28 2.97 -29.72
N LYS A 524 11.48 3.68 -30.83
CA LYS A 524 12.81 4.05 -31.36
C LYS A 524 13.34 5.36 -30.77
N GLU A 525 12.87 5.72 -29.57
CA GLU A 525 13.48 6.85 -28.90
C GLU A 525 14.91 6.46 -28.50
N PRO A 526 15.92 7.23 -28.91
CA PRO A 526 17.30 6.99 -28.48
C PRO A 526 17.39 7.04 -26.95
N LEU A 527 18.34 6.30 -26.41
CA LEU A 527 18.62 6.40 -24.98
C LEU A 527 19.02 7.84 -24.66
N PRO A 528 18.50 8.46 -23.59
CA PRO A 528 18.91 9.77 -23.19
C PRO A 528 20.41 9.77 -22.85
N PRO A 529 21.12 10.89 -23.03
CA PRO A 529 22.52 11.00 -22.66
C PRO A 529 22.68 10.82 -21.15
N TRP A 530 23.89 10.45 -20.74
CA TRP A 530 24.24 10.30 -19.33
C TRP A 530 24.04 11.64 -18.61
N SER A 531 23.16 11.68 -17.62
CA SER A 531 22.76 12.89 -16.92
C SER A 531 23.35 12.96 -15.49
N ALA A 532 23.33 14.16 -14.90
CA ALA A 532 23.65 14.34 -13.48
C ALA A 532 22.74 13.47 -12.58
N ALA A 533 21.51 13.20 -13.00
CA ALA A 533 20.60 12.30 -12.30
C ALA A 533 21.12 10.85 -12.32
N ALA A 534 21.70 10.39 -13.43
CA ALA A 534 22.30 9.06 -13.52
C ALA A 534 23.48 8.90 -12.56
N TRP A 535 24.31 9.93 -12.38
CA TRP A 535 25.39 9.91 -11.38
C TRP A 535 24.85 9.79 -9.95
N LEU A 536 23.77 10.52 -9.60
CA LEU A 536 23.09 10.33 -8.31
C LEU A 536 22.54 8.90 -8.17
N GLY A 537 22.04 8.31 -9.27
CA GLY A 537 21.63 6.91 -9.31
C GLY A 537 22.79 5.95 -9.01
N CYS A 538 23.97 6.17 -9.59
CA CYS A 538 25.17 5.37 -9.29
C CYS A 538 25.60 5.48 -7.82
N LEU A 539 25.56 6.67 -7.24
CA LEU A 539 25.85 6.88 -5.81
C LEU A 539 24.82 6.17 -4.93
N SER A 540 23.54 6.22 -5.29
CA SER A 540 22.47 5.50 -4.61
C SER A 540 22.67 3.98 -4.65
N LEU A 541 23.07 3.42 -5.80
CA LEU A 541 23.40 2.00 -5.95
C LEU A 541 24.60 1.59 -5.10
N LEU A 542 25.66 2.39 -5.13
CA LEU A 542 26.85 2.16 -4.31
C LEU A 542 26.50 2.19 -2.82
N GLY A 543 25.73 3.19 -2.38
CA GLY A 543 25.24 3.28 -1.00
C GLY A 543 24.41 2.07 -0.59
N SER A 544 23.52 1.59 -1.49
CA SER A 544 22.73 0.40 -1.28
C SER A 544 23.59 -0.85 -1.15
N ALA A 545 24.59 -1.03 -2.03
CA ALA A 545 25.53 -2.14 -1.99
C ALA A 545 26.35 -2.15 -0.68
N VAL A 546 26.84 -1.00 -0.25
CA VAL A 546 27.56 -0.84 1.01
C VAL A 546 26.70 -1.25 2.20
N VAL A 547 25.43 -0.84 2.24
CA VAL A 547 24.51 -1.24 3.32
C VAL A 547 24.29 -2.76 3.32
N VAL A 548 24.00 -3.36 2.16
CA VAL A 548 23.75 -4.80 2.05
C VAL A 548 24.97 -5.59 2.50
N VAL A 549 26.17 -5.26 2.01
CA VAL A 549 27.43 -5.92 2.40
C VAL A 549 27.70 -5.74 3.90
N SER A 550 27.57 -4.52 4.44
CA SER A 550 27.81 -4.27 5.86
C SER A 550 26.88 -5.07 6.77
N VAL A 551 25.60 -5.20 6.38
CA VAL A 551 24.62 -5.99 7.12
C VAL A 551 24.92 -7.49 7.02
N ALA A 552 25.32 -7.98 5.84
CA ALA A 552 25.69 -9.38 5.62
C ALA A 552 26.92 -9.75 6.45
N VAL A 553 27.98 -8.94 6.41
CA VAL A 553 29.19 -9.14 7.23
C VAL A 553 28.86 -9.14 8.73
N ALA A 554 28.03 -8.21 9.19
CA ALA A 554 27.60 -8.16 10.59
C ALA A 554 26.72 -9.35 11.01
N ALA A 555 26.08 -10.05 10.06
CA ALA A 555 25.30 -11.26 10.32
C ALA A 555 26.15 -12.53 10.40
N VAL A 556 27.23 -12.60 9.63
CA VAL A 556 28.12 -13.78 9.49
C VAL A 556 29.25 -13.76 10.52
N GLY A 557 29.82 -12.60 10.83
CA GLY A 557 30.99 -12.42 11.66
C GLY A 557 30.95 -13.15 13.02
N PRO A 558 29.87 -13.09 13.82
CA PRO A 558 29.83 -13.80 15.10
C PRO A 558 29.77 -15.33 14.98
N ARG A 559 29.28 -15.86 13.85
CA ARG A 559 29.19 -17.32 13.64
C ARG A 559 30.51 -17.93 13.22
N CYS A 560 31.33 -17.24 12.44
CA CYS A 560 32.67 -17.68 12.07
C CYS A 560 33.60 -17.67 13.28
N ALA A 561 33.53 -16.66 14.15
CA ALA A 561 34.35 -16.63 15.38
C ALA A 561 34.02 -17.77 16.34
N GLN A 562 32.76 -18.20 16.44
CA GLN A 562 32.36 -19.37 17.24
C GLN A 562 32.70 -20.71 16.59
N ALA A 563 32.80 -20.79 15.27
CA ALA A 563 33.20 -21.99 14.56
C ALA A 563 34.74 -22.23 14.62
N CYS A 564 35.53 -21.15 14.66
CA CYS A 564 36.99 -21.23 14.80
C CYS A 564 37.43 -21.44 16.25
N SER A 565 36.53 -21.27 17.23
CA SER A 565 36.85 -21.52 18.67
C SER A 565 36.35 -22.89 19.17
N ARG A 566 35.81 -23.71 18.30
CA ARG A 566 35.52 -25.14 18.53
C ARG A 566 36.45 -26.01 17.68
#